data_9a44fb278eca80df3a7a038f05bb81ba
#
_entry.id   9a44fb278eca80df3a7a038f05bb81ba
#
_cell.length_a   1.000
_cell.length_b   1.000
_cell.length_c   1.000
_cell.angle_alpha   90.00
_cell.angle_beta   90.00
_cell.angle_gamma   90.00
#
_symmetry.space_group_name_H-M   'P 1'
#
loop_
_entity.id
_entity.type
_entity.pdbx_description
1 polymer ?
#
loop_
_entity_poly.entity_id
_entity_poly.type
_entity_poly.pdbx_seq_one_letter_code
_entity_poly.pdbx_strand_id
1 'polypeptide(L)'
;GDIYGIIGYSGAGKSTLVRLINQLEVQDKGKIFIDNQDLGSLSQSELRKLRTKIGMIFQHFNLLWSRTVSQNIELALEIAGNKDKQLRHKKVQELVKLVGLTGRENAYPSELSGGQKQRVAIARALANDPKILLCDEATSALDPDTTKSILDLLLEINRKLNITIILITHQMEVFKKSVIM
;
A
#
# COMPACT_ATOMS: atom_id res chain seq x y z
N GLY A 1 -11.88 6.45 8.06
CA GLY A 1 -10.48 6.12 7.87
C GLY A 1 -9.77 5.75 9.16
N ASP A 2 -9.97 4.50 9.64
CA ASP A 2 -9.31 4.02 10.86
C ASP A 2 -8.02 3.30 10.51
N ILE A 3 -7.15 3.10 11.51
CA ILE A 3 -5.96 2.25 11.39
C ILE A 3 -6.16 1.01 12.24
N TYR A 4 -6.18 -0.13 11.58
CA TYR A 4 -6.28 -1.44 12.22
C TYR A 4 -4.93 -2.15 12.19
N GLY A 5 -4.51 -2.61 13.33
CA GLY A 5 -3.31 -3.41 13.44
C GLY A 5 -3.60 -4.88 13.66
N ILE A 6 -2.92 -5.75 12.91
CA ILE A 6 -2.98 -7.21 13.05
C ILE A 6 -1.64 -7.70 13.55
N ILE A 7 -1.64 -8.24 14.78
CA ILE A 7 -0.44 -8.78 15.42
C ILE A 7 -0.54 -10.30 15.53
N GLY A 8 0.59 -10.97 15.46
CA GLY A 8 0.69 -12.41 15.69
C GLY A 8 2.08 -12.94 15.35
N TYR A 9 2.37 -14.14 15.82
CA TYR A 9 3.63 -14.82 15.50
C TYR A 9 3.80 -15.09 14.01
N SER A 10 5.04 -15.31 13.57
CA SER A 10 5.31 -15.79 12.21
C SER A 10 4.54 -17.10 11.97
N GLY A 11 3.94 -17.24 10.78
CA GLY A 11 3.10 -18.39 10.44
C GLY A 11 1.66 -18.36 10.98
N ALA A 12 1.24 -17.34 11.73
CA ALA A 12 -0.14 -17.25 12.27
C ALA A 12 -1.22 -16.92 11.22
N GLY A 13 -0.88 -16.87 9.93
CA GLY A 13 -1.86 -16.62 8.84
C GLY A 13 -2.16 -15.14 8.57
N LYS A 14 -1.41 -14.19 9.14
CA LYS A 14 -1.65 -12.74 8.95
C LYS A 14 -1.62 -12.31 7.48
N SER A 15 -0.59 -12.71 6.74
CA SER A 15 -0.47 -12.39 5.31
C SER A 15 -1.55 -13.07 4.49
N THR A 16 -1.98 -14.28 4.85
CA THR A 16 -3.13 -14.97 4.25
C THR A 16 -4.40 -14.15 4.44
N LEU A 17 -4.65 -13.63 5.65
CA LEU A 17 -5.81 -12.77 5.92
C LEU A 17 -5.84 -11.52 5.01
N VAL A 18 -4.70 -10.84 4.83
CA VAL A 18 -4.62 -9.68 3.92
C VAL A 18 -4.85 -10.08 2.47
N ARG A 19 -4.33 -11.23 2.05
CA ARG A 19 -4.57 -11.76 0.69
C ARG A 19 -6.01 -12.17 0.44
N LEU A 20 -6.72 -12.61 1.48
CA LEU A 20 -8.17 -12.83 1.40
C LEU A 20 -8.94 -11.52 1.21
N ILE A 21 -8.54 -10.43 1.90
CA ILE A 21 -9.21 -9.11 1.78
C ILE A 21 -9.13 -8.56 0.36
N ASN A 22 -8.02 -8.75 -0.36
CA ASN A 22 -7.90 -8.31 -1.76
C ASN A 22 -8.17 -9.43 -2.77
N GLN A 23 -8.68 -10.59 -2.30
CA GLN A 23 -9.03 -11.77 -3.12
C GLN A 23 -7.83 -12.29 -3.96
N LEU A 24 -6.61 -12.16 -3.47
CA LEU A 24 -5.46 -12.90 -4.02
C LEU A 24 -5.52 -14.38 -3.62
N GLU A 25 -6.19 -14.66 -2.51
CA GLU A 25 -6.57 -16.01 -2.07
C GLU A 25 -8.09 -16.06 -1.85
N VAL A 26 -8.68 -17.23 -2.00
CA VAL A 26 -10.12 -17.47 -1.83
C VAL A 26 -10.34 -18.14 -0.47
N GLN A 27 -11.32 -17.67 0.29
CA GLN A 27 -11.69 -18.25 1.57
C GLN A 27 -12.39 -19.61 1.40
N ASP A 28 -12.09 -20.56 2.28
CA ASP A 28 -12.76 -21.87 2.31
C ASP A 28 -14.21 -21.76 2.81
N LYS A 29 -14.46 -20.87 3.77
CA LYS A 29 -15.75 -20.63 4.40
C LYS A 29 -15.91 -19.16 4.80
N GLY A 30 -17.16 -18.74 4.98
CA GLY A 30 -17.48 -17.36 5.37
C GLY A 30 -17.61 -16.42 4.18
N LYS A 31 -17.76 -15.13 4.48
CA LYS A 31 -17.92 -14.07 3.49
C LYS A 31 -17.09 -12.86 3.89
N ILE A 32 -16.58 -12.14 2.90
CA ILE A 32 -15.83 -10.89 3.09
C ILE A 32 -16.60 -9.80 2.37
N PHE A 33 -16.94 -8.73 3.11
CA PHE A 33 -17.64 -7.58 2.58
C PHE A 33 -16.75 -6.35 2.56
N ILE A 34 -16.71 -5.64 1.43
CA ILE A 34 -16.11 -4.31 1.31
C ILE A 34 -17.17 -3.38 0.70
N ASP A 35 -17.42 -2.23 1.34
CA ASP A 35 -18.50 -1.30 0.92
C ASP A 35 -19.85 -2.03 0.71
N ASN A 36 -20.22 -2.96 1.59
CA ASN A 36 -21.42 -3.83 1.51
C ASN A 36 -21.48 -4.78 0.29
N GLN A 37 -20.38 -4.97 -0.43
CA GLN A 37 -20.26 -5.92 -1.52
C GLN A 37 -19.59 -7.22 -1.03
N ASP A 38 -20.26 -8.36 -1.20
CA ASP A 38 -19.67 -9.68 -0.95
C ASP A 38 -18.63 -10.00 -2.03
N LEU A 39 -17.37 -10.12 -1.64
CA LEU A 39 -16.26 -10.34 -2.57
C LEU A 39 -16.38 -11.67 -3.32
N GLY A 40 -16.93 -12.70 -2.68
CA GLY A 40 -17.12 -14.01 -3.27
C GLY A 40 -18.15 -14.07 -4.40
N SER A 41 -19.02 -13.04 -4.50
CA SER A 41 -20.04 -12.93 -5.54
C SER A 41 -19.60 -12.12 -6.77
N LEU A 42 -18.42 -11.49 -6.73
CA LEU A 42 -17.94 -10.60 -7.79
C LEU A 42 -17.40 -11.38 -8.99
N SER A 43 -17.75 -10.92 -10.18
CA SER A 43 -17.09 -11.35 -11.41
C SER A 43 -15.63 -10.88 -11.44
N GLN A 44 -14.81 -11.51 -12.28
CA GLN A 44 -13.40 -11.14 -12.44
C GLN A 44 -13.21 -9.67 -12.88
N SER A 45 -14.13 -9.11 -13.64
CA SER A 45 -14.08 -7.70 -14.06
C SER A 45 -14.40 -6.75 -12.90
N GLU A 46 -15.38 -7.08 -12.07
CA GLU A 46 -15.74 -6.31 -10.88
C GLU A 46 -14.62 -6.39 -9.83
N LEU A 47 -14.04 -7.57 -9.64
CA LEU A 47 -12.91 -7.78 -8.74
C LEU A 47 -11.69 -6.94 -9.16
N ARG A 48 -11.38 -6.84 -10.47
CA ARG A 48 -10.31 -5.95 -10.95
C ARG A 48 -10.61 -4.48 -10.62
N LYS A 49 -11.85 -4.03 -10.80
CA LYS A 49 -12.27 -2.66 -10.44
C LYS A 49 -12.18 -2.43 -8.93
N LEU A 50 -12.59 -3.42 -8.12
CA LEU A 50 -12.47 -3.32 -6.66
C LEU A 50 -11.00 -3.19 -6.23
N ARG A 51 -10.11 -4.00 -6.80
CA ARG A 51 -8.68 -3.98 -6.49
C ARG A 51 -8.02 -2.63 -6.78
N THR A 52 -8.53 -1.81 -7.70
CA THR A 52 -8.01 -0.45 -7.87
C THR A 52 -8.32 0.46 -6.68
N LYS A 53 -9.34 0.13 -5.88
CA LYS A 53 -9.71 0.85 -4.65
C LYS A 53 -9.02 0.32 -3.39
N ILE A 54 -8.18 -0.70 -3.53
CA ILE A 54 -7.41 -1.31 -2.45
C ILE A 54 -5.94 -1.18 -2.81
N GLY A 55 -5.23 -0.33 -2.10
CA GLY A 55 -3.76 -0.26 -2.20
C GLY A 55 -3.12 -1.40 -1.41
N MET A 56 -2.02 -1.95 -1.91
CA MET A 56 -1.27 -2.97 -1.18
C MET A 56 0.22 -2.67 -1.17
N ILE A 57 0.79 -2.71 0.02
CA ILE A 57 2.22 -2.59 0.28
C ILE A 57 2.71 -3.95 0.78
N PHE A 58 3.68 -4.51 0.09
CA PHE A 58 4.25 -5.83 0.38
C PHE A 58 5.49 -5.72 1.26
N GLN A 59 5.86 -6.79 1.93
CA GLN A 59 7.06 -6.94 2.73
C GLN A 59 8.34 -6.60 1.92
N HIS A 60 8.43 -7.08 0.70
CA HIS A 60 9.43 -6.65 -0.27
C HIS A 60 8.83 -5.55 -1.13
N PHE A 61 9.60 -4.52 -1.42
CA PHE A 61 9.13 -3.30 -2.11
C PHE A 61 8.45 -3.59 -3.47
N ASN A 62 8.78 -4.72 -4.12
CA ASN A 62 8.24 -5.17 -5.41
C ASN A 62 8.31 -4.07 -6.49
N LEU A 63 9.41 -3.30 -6.50
CA LEU A 63 9.64 -2.29 -7.51
C LEU A 63 10.18 -2.92 -8.79
N LEU A 64 9.80 -2.36 -9.92
CA LEU A 64 10.38 -2.71 -11.21
C LEU A 64 11.75 -2.05 -11.32
N TRP A 65 12.82 -2.85 -11.33
CA TRP A 65 14.20 -2.39 -11.32
C TRP A 65 14.59 -1.61 -12.58
N SER A 66 13.93 -1.88 -13.71
CA SER A 66 14.11 -1.21 -14.99
C SER A 66 13.33 0.09 -15.14
N ARG A 67 12.56 0.48 -14.10
CA ARG A 67 11.73 1.69 -14.09
C ARG A 67 12.19 2.67 -13.02
N THR A 68 12.11 3.97 -13.33
CA THR A 68 12.39 5.03 -12.36
C THR A 68 11.32 5.12 -11.28
N VAL A 69 11.52 5.97 -10.27
CA VAL A 69 10.50 6.28 -9.23
C VAL A 69 9.17 6.67 -9.87
N SER A 70 9.17 7.68 -10.75
CA SER A 70 7.95 8.12 -11.44
C SER A 70 7.29 7.00 -12.22
N GLN A 71 8.03 6.23 -12.97
CA GLN A 71 7.51 5.13 -13.78
C GLN A 71 6.96 3.97 -12.95
N ASN A 72 7.55 3.69 -11.76
CA ASN A 72 7.01 2.71 -10.83
C ASN A 72 5.65 3.15 -10.26
N ILE A 73 5.48 4.43 -9.96
CA ILE A 73 4.21 4.97 -9.45
C ILE A 73 3.17 5.04 -10.59
N GLU A 74 3.56 5.53 -11.77
CA GLU A 74 2.70 5.69 -12.93
C GLU A 74 2.11 4.37 -13.42
N LEU A 75 2.84 3.26 -13.27
CA LEU A 75 2.39 1.92 -13.67
C LEU A 75 1.02 1.55 -13.09
N ALA A 76 0.75 1.91 -11.85
CA ALA A 76 -0.54 1.61 -11.21
C ALA A 76 -1.70 2.33 -11.92
N LEU A 77 -1.48 3.56 -12.38
CA LEU A 77 -2.45 4.35 -13.15
C LEU A 77 -2.64 3.77 -14.57
N GLU A 78 -1.56 3.33 -15.20
CA GLU A 78 -1.61 2.67 -16.51
C GLU A 78 -2.42 1.38 -16.47
N ILE A 79 -2.17 0.52 -15.47
CA ILE A 79 -2.90 -0.75 -15.27
C ILE A 79 -4.39 -0.49 -14.98
N ALA A 80 -4.70 0.59 -14.25
CA ALA A 80 -6.09 0.99 -13.99
C ALA A 80 -6.81 1.54 -15.25
N GLY A 81 -6.10 1.70 -16.37
CA GLY A 81 -6.68 2.13 -17.66
C GLY A 81 -6.74 3.66 -17.84
N ASN A 82 -6.07 4.44 -16.99
CA ASN A 82 -5.97 5.89 -17.20
C ASN A 82 -5.09 6.19 -18.41
N LYS A 83 -5.69 6.69 -19.50
CA LYS A 83 -5.02 7.00 -20.76
C LYS A 83 -4.46 8.41 -20.82
N ASP A 84 -4.90 9.32 -19.96
CA ASP A 84 -4.47 10.72 -19.95
C ASP A 84 -3.07 10.83 -19.32
N LYS A 85 -2.06 11.08 -20.17
CA LYS A 85 -0.67 11.21 -19.75
C LYS A 85 -0.43 12.43 -18.86
N GLN A 86 -1.13 13.54 -19.10
CA GLN A 86 -0.95 14.77 -18.33
C GLN A 86 -1.51 14.58 -16.92
N LEU A 87 -2.69 13.96 -16.81
CA LEU A 87 -3.31 13.65 -15.54
C LEU A 87 -2.44 12.65 -14.73
N ARG A 88 -1.92 11.60 -15.38
CA ARG A 88 -1.00 10.66 -14.72
C ARG A 88 0.26 11.36 -14.22
N HIS A 89 0.89 12.19 -15.06
CA HIS A 89 2.08 12.92 -14.65
C HIS A 89 1.82 13.83 -13.45
N LYS A 90 0.73 14.59 -13.45
CA LYS A 90 0.33 15.45 -12.33
C LYS A 90 0.15 14.61 -11.05
N LYS A 91 -0.57 13.49 -11.13
CA LYS A 91 -0.79 12.59 -9.99
C LYS A 91 0.51 12.03 -9.44
N VAL A 92 1.43 11.62 -10.31
CA VAL A 92 2.75 11.12 -9.91
C VAL A 92 3.54 12.19 -9.15
N GLN A 93 3.55 13.44 -9.62
CA GLN A 93 4.24 14.55 -8.94
C GLN A 93 3.64 14.82 -7.55
N GLU A 94 2.32 14.82 -7.42
CA GLU A 94 1.63 14.96 -6.13
C GLU A 94 2.03 13.84 -5.15
N LEU A 95 2.08 12.60 -5.62
CA LEU A 95 2.45 11.45 -4.80
C LEU A 95 3.93 11.45 -4.42
N VAL A 96 4.83 11.79 -5.34
CA VAL A 96 6.26 11.93 -5.06
C VAL A 96 6.49 12.98 -3.96
N LYS A 97 5.79 14.12 -4.03
CA LYS A 97 5.83 15.15 -2.99
C LYS A 97 5.25 14.64 -1.67
N LEU A 98 4.11 13.95 -1.70
CA LEU A 98 3.44 13.41 -0.51
C LEU A 98 4.35 12.46 0.28
N VAL A 99 5.11 11.60 -0.42
CA VAL A 99 6.00 10.64 0.23
C VAL A 99 7.42 11.19 0.49
N GLY A 100 7.68 12.48 0.18
CA GLY A 100 8.97 13.12 0.43
C GLY A 100 10.10 12.64 -0.46
N LEU A 101 9.82 12.38 -1.75
CA LEU A 101 10.79 11.94 -2.74
C LEU A 101 11.05 12.98 -3.86
N THR A 102 10.70 14.25 -3.62
CA THR A 102 10.98 15.35 -4.55
C THR A 102 12.47 15.40 -4.90
N GLY A 103 12.79 15.50 -6.20
CA GLY A 103 14.16 15.45 -6.72
C GLY A 103 14.70 14.02 -6.95
N ARG A 104 13.89 12.98 -6.72
CA ARG A 104 14.25 11.57 -6.97
C ARG A 104 13.38 10.91 -8.04
N GLU A 105 12.61 11.69 -8.79
CA GLU A 105 11.63 11.22 -9.77
C GLU A 105 12.24 10.30 -10.83
N ASN A 106 13.47 10.60 -11.23
CA ASN A 106 14.19 9.88 -12.29
C ASN A 106 15.17 8.82 -11.75
N ALA A 107 15.30 8.67 -10.43
CA ALA A 107 16.16 7.67 -9.82
C ALA A 107 15.62 6.26 -10.04
N TYR A 108 16.52 5.30 -10.26
CA TYR A 108 16.18 3.88 -10.32
C TYR A 108 16.21 3.26 -8.91
N PRO A 109 15.53 2.11 -8.69
CA PRO A 109 15.55 1.44 -7.40
C PRO A 109 16.93 1.11 -6.85
N SER A 110 17.93 0.88 -7.73
CA SER A 110 19.33 0.65 -7.34
C SER A 110 19.98 1.85 -6.66
N GLU A 111 19.48 3.06 -6.90
CA GLU A 111 20.01 4.32 -6.39
C GLU A 111 19.31 4.78 -5.10
N LEU A 112 18.36 3.99 -4.60
CA LEU A 112 17.51 4.32 -3.45
C LEU A 112 17.88 3.52 -2.21
N SER A 113 17.80 4.17 -1.04
CA SER A 113 17.84 3.48 0.25
C SER A 113 16.59 2.60 0.45
N GLY A 114 16.61 1.68 1.43
CA GLY A 114 15.46 0.86 1.78
C GLY A 114 14.21 1.68 2.10
N GLY A 115 14.37 2.74 2.90
CA GLY A 115 13.27 3.65 3.23
C GLY A 115 12.73 4.41 2.03
N GLN A 116 13.60 4.83 1.09
CA GLN A 116 13.17 5.47 -0.15
C GLN A 116 12.40 4.49 -1.05
N LYS A 117 12.86 3.24 -1.18
CA LYS A 117 12.13 2.18 -1.91
C LYS A 117 10.74 1.96 -1.33
N GLN A 118 10.64 1.95 0.01
CA GLN A 118 9.35 1.80 0.69
C GLN A 118 8.42 2.99 0.42
N ARG A 119 8.94 4.21 0.40
CA ARG A 119 8.16 5.41 0.05
C ARG A 119 7.65 5.35 -1.40
N VAL A 120 8.43 4.80 -2.35
CA VAL A 120 7.96 4.55 -3.73
C VAL A 120 6.83 3.51 -3.73
N ALA A 121 6.96 2.41 -2.98
CA ALA A 121 5.92 1.40 -2.87
C ALA A 121 4.61 1.96 -2.28
N ILE A 122 4.72 2.83 -1.26
CA ILE A 122 3.57 3.55 -0.69
C ILE A 122 2.93 4.46 -1.75
N ALA A 123 3.70 5.29 -2.44
CA ALA A 123 3.18 6.19 -3.48
C ALA A 123 2.46 5.42 -4.58
N ARG A 124 3.04 4.30 -5.04
CA ARG A 124 2.41 3.42 -6.04
C ARG A 124 1.10 2.84 -5.54
N ALA A 125 1.02 2.41 -4.28
CA ALA A 125 -0.20 1.88 -3.69
C ALA A 125 -1.31 2.93 -3.57
N LEU A 126 -0.95 4.21 -3.45
CA LEU A 126 -1.88 5.35 -3.38
C LEU A 126 -2.33 5.89 -4.74
N ALA A 127 -1.73 5.44 -5.85
CA ALA A 127 -1.90 6.06 -7.16
C ALA A 127 -3.36 6.13 -7.63
N ASN A 128 -4.17 5.13 -7.32
CA ASN A 128 -5.58 5.03 -7.73
C ASN A 128 -6.57 5.53 -6.66
N ASP A 129 -6.14 6.39 -5.74
CA ASP A 129 -6.95 6.92 -4.64
C ASP A 129 -7.72 5.81 -3.89
N PRO A 130 -7.00 4.83 -3.30
CA PRO A 130 -7.63 3.70 -2.65
C PRO A 130 -8.37 4.15 -1.39
N LYS A 131 -9.46 3.44 -1.05
CA LYS A 131 -10.18 3.60 0.22
C LYS A 131 -9.52 2.80 1.35
N ILE A 132 -8.83 1.74 1.01
CA ILE A 132 -8.17 0.82 1.94
C ILE A 132 -6.72 0.64 1.52
N LEU A 133 -5.80 0.73 2.46
CA LEU A 133 -4.40 0.43 2.29
C LEU A 133 -4.00 -0.77 3.15
N LEU A 134 -3.63 -1.85 2.50
CA LEU A 134 -3.16 -3.07 3.14
C LEU A 134 -1.64 -3.04 3.23
N CYS A 135 -1.08 -3.18 4.43
CA CYS A 135 0.35 -3.17 4.70
C CYS A 135 0.77 -4.53 5.25
N ASP A 136 1.34 -5.38 4.40
CA ASP A 136 1.84 -6.69 4.79
C ASP A 136 3.31 -6.59 5.17
N GLU A 137 3.58 -6.48 6.48
CA GLU A 137 4.93 -6.34 7.06
C GLU A 137 5.79 -5.25 6.39
N ALA A 138 5.16 -4.10 6.09
CA ALA A 138 5.73 -3.02 5.30
C ALA A 138 7.02 -2.38 5.88
N THR A 139 7.42 -2.73 7.09
CA THR A 139 8.60 -2.19 7.77
C THR A 139 9.60 -3.25 8.21
N SER A 140 9.34 -4.53 7.98
CA SER A 140 10.15 -5.64 8.50
C SER A 140 11.60 -5.68 7.98
N ALA A 141 11.85 -5.09 6.80
CA ALA A 141 13.16 -5.03 6.16
C ALA A 141 13.90 -3.70 6.42
N LEU A 142 13.41 -2.86 7.35
CA LEU A 142 13.94 -1.53 7.61
C LEU A 142 14.55 -1.45 9.01
N ASP A 143 15.51 -0.57 9.18
CA ASP A 143 16.07 -0.21 10.50
C ASP A 143 15.02 0.54 11.35
N PRO A 144 15.22 0.62 12.69
CA PRO A 144 14.22 1.21 13.60
C PRO A 144 13.84 2.66 13.29
N ASP A 145 14.82 3.50 12.92
CA ASP A 145 14.58 4.93 12.64
C ASP A 145 13.80 5.10 11.33
N THR A 146 14.17 4.35 10.30
CA THR A 146 13.45 4.32 9.03
C THR A 146 12.03 3.75 9.24
N THR A 147 11.88 2.70 10.04
CA THR A 147 10.57 2.14 10.40
C THR A 147 9.68 3.21 11.02
N LYS A 148 10.18 3.96 12.01
CA LYS A 148 9.44 5.07 12.62
C LYS A 148 9.00 6.11 11.58
N SER A 149 9.93 6.52 10.71
CA SER A 149 9.65 7.49 9.65
C SER A 149 8.57 7.02 8.67
N ILE A 150 8.52 5.72 8.32
CA ILE A 150 7.48 5.14 7.47
C ILE A 150 6.13 5.09 8.19
N LEU A 151 6.12 4.76 9.47
CA LEU A 151 4.87 4.75 10.25
C LEU A 151 4.29 6.16 10.42
N ASP A 152 5.13 7.15 10.70
CA ASP A 152 4.72 8.55 10.79
C ASP A 152 4.12 9.02 9.43
N LEU A 153 4.73 8.61 8.31
CA LEU A 153 4.19 8.87 6.97
C LEU A 153 2.82 8.21 6.77
N LEU A 154 2.63 6.95 7.18
CA LEU A 154 1.34 6.27 7.06
C LEU A 154 0.25 6.94 7.91
N LEU A 155 0.57 7.42 9.12
CA LEU A 155 -0.32 8.21 9.95
C LEU A 155 -0.71 9.54 9.29
N GLU A 156 0.25 10.22 8.68
CA GLU A 156 -0.01 11.45 7.93
C GLU A 156 -0.93 11.21 6.73
N ILE A 157 -0.68 10.15 5.96
CA ILE A 157 -1.50 9.73 4.82
C ILE A 157 -2.92 9.40 5.28
N ASN A 158 -3.09 8.62 6.35
CA ASN A 158 -4.41 8.30 6.90
C ASN A 158 -5.19 9.57 7.23
N ARG A 159 -4.58 10.54 7.93
CA ARG A 159 -5.22 11.81 8.31
C ARG A 159 -5.55 12.68 7.11
N LYS A 160 -4.63 12.80 6.14
CA LYS A 160 -4.80 13.66 4.97
C LYS A 160 -5.82 13.12 3.97
N LEU A 161 -5.80 11.82 3.74
CA LEU A 161 -6.60 11.16 2.72
C LEU A 161 -7.85 10.46 3.26
N ASN A 162 -8.00 10.40 4.58
CA ASN A 162 -9.11 9.71 5.27
C ASN A 162 -9.29 8.25 4.80
N ILE A 163 -8.19 7.53 4.56
CA ILE A 163 -8.19 6.13 4.11
C ILE A 163 -8.09 5.18 5.29
N THR A 164 -8.71 4.01 5.19
CA THR A 164 -8.53 2.94 6.18
C THR A 164 -7.21 2.22 5.92
N ILE A 165 -6.38 2.04 6.97
CA ILE A 165 -5.12 1.31 6.88
C ILE A 165 -5.20 0.04 7.70
N ILE A 166 -4.87 -1.10 7.09
CA ILE A 166 -4.70 -2.38 7.79
C ILE A 166 -3.22 -2.71 7.78
N LEU A 167 -2.61 -2.70 8.97
CA LEU A 167 -1.17 -2.89 9.16
C LEU A 167 -0.90 -4.24 9.81
N ILE A 168 -0.20 -5.12 9.10
CA ILE A 168 0.38 -6.34 9.68
C ILE A 168 1.78 -6.05 10.17
N THR A 169 2.06 -6.40 11.42
CA THR A 169 3.40 -6.35 11.99
C THR A 169 3.56 -7.39 13.09
N HIS A 170 4.78 -7.86 13.28
CA HIS A 170 5.16 -8.64 14.46
C HIS A 170 5.87 -7.78 15.52
N GLN A 171 6.09 -6.48 15.23
CA GLN A 171 6.76 -5.54 16.13
C GLN A 171 5.74 -4.81 17.00
N MET A 172 5.69 -5.18 18.29
CA MET A 172 4.73 -4.61 19.28
C MET A 172 4.91 -3.09 19.48
N GLU A 173 6.12 -2.55 19.29
CA GLU A 173 6.41 -1.13 19.48
C GLU A 173 5.72 -0.23 18.42
N VAL A 174 5.48 -0.78 17.23
CA VAL A 174 4.74 -0.13 16.15
C VAL A 174 3.32 0.21 16.57
N PHE A 175 2.69 -0.66 17.39
CA PHE A 175 1.30 -0.51 17.84
C PHE A 175 1.10 0.59 18.87
N LYS A 176 2.01 0.76 19.82
CA LYS A 176 1.85 1.75 20.90
C LYS A 176 1.73 3.19 20.42
N LYS A 177 2.11 3.48 19.16
CA LYS A 177 2.07 4.82 18.56
C LYS A 177 0.99 5.02 17.51
N SER A 178 0.44 3.95 16.91
CA SER A 178 -0.34 4.03 15.68
C SER A 178 -1.80 3.64 15.82
N VAL A 179 -2.21 2.98 16.90
CA VAL A 179 -3.56 2.46 17.06
C VAL A 179 -4.24 3.16 18.22
N ILE A 180 -5.34 3.83 17.94
CA ILE A 180 -6.35 4.17 18.95
C ILE A 180 -7.05 2.85 19.27
N MET A 181 -6.88 2.38 20.53
CA MET A 181 -7.66 1.26 21.05
C MET A 181 -9.12 1.64 21.16
#